data_11c82c48d1f96b7809e70d5cf94e498a
#
_entry.id   11c82c48d1f96b7809e70d5cf94e498a
#
_cell.length_a   1.000
_cell.length_b   1.000
_cell.length_c   1.000
_cell.angle_alpha   90.00
_cell.angle_beta   90.00
_cell.angle_gamma   90.00
#
_symmetry.space_group_name_H-M   'P 1'
#
loop_
_entity.id
_entity.type
_entity.pdbx_description
1 polymer ?
#
loop_
_entity_poly.entity_id
_entity_poly.type
_entity_poly.pdbx_seq_one_letter_code
_entity_poly.pdbx_strand_id
1 'polypeptide(L)'
;MKRFFLILATLNLGACAEPVDVEPMYDTADVERRTLEVAVSSAGIVEPLATVEVKSKASGEVLDVLIETGDQVEEGSLMVRIDPRIVRNRLAQSDAELKAAISRREIAATQKKRVESLVGNGTLTQSDLEQASLDLANAEAQVVAARVSVENARIAVDDTDIRAPITGTIINKPVETGQVISSPTQDFAGGTMLMQMADLSAVQIR
;
A
#
# COMPACT_ATOMS: atom_id res chain seq x y z
N MET A 1 -56.43 112.06 -49.65
CA MET A 1 -57.76 111.95 -49.05
C MET A 1 -57.94 110.60 -48.40
N LYS A 2 -58.12 110.64 -47.16
CA LYS A 2 -59.06 109.79 -46.38
C LYS A 2 -58.74 108.31 -46.20
N ARG A 3 -58.47 108.12 -45.04
CA ARG A 3 -59.21 107.32 -44.00
C ARG A 3 -58.65 105.93 -43.80
N PHE A 4 -57.88 105.72 -42.78
CA PHE A 4 -58.30 105.28 -41.49
C PHE A 4 -59.13 103.97 -41.55
N PHE A 5 -58.52 102.89 -41.23
CA PHE A 5 -59.24 101.89 -40.43
C PHE A 5 -58.25 101.07 -39.56
N LEU A 6 -58.51 101.28 -38.33
CA LEU A 6 -57.87 100.59 -37.22
C LEU A 6 -58.56 99.25 -37.04
N ILE A 7 -57.89 98.18 -37.17
CA ILE A 7 -58.45 96.91 -36.76
C ILE A 7 -57.40 96.22 -35.83
N LEU A 8 -57.87 96.20 -34.62
CA LEU A 8 -57.33 95.52 -33.47
C LEU A 8 -57.17 94.00 -33.73
N ALA A 9 -55.95 93.53 -33.93
CA ALA A 9 -55.67 92.13 -33.99
C ALA A 9 -55.39 91.65 -32.64
N THR A 10 -56.26 90.92 -31.98
CA THR A 10 -56.10 90.20 -30.72
C THR A 10 -55.04 89.17 -30.89
N LEU A 11 -53.97 89.35 -30.17
CA LEU A 11 -52.86 88.41 -30.06
C LEU A 11 -53.32 87.20 -29.22
N ASN A 12 -53.64 86.10 -29.92
CA ASN A 12 -53.78 84.80 -29.26
C ASN A 12 -52.39 84.25 -29.02
N LEU A 13 -51.87 84.36 -27.78
CA LEU A 13 -50.78 83.58 -27.35
C LEU A 13 -51.35 82.20 -27.01
N GLY A 14 -51.27 81.30 -27.97
CA GLY A 14 -51.39 79.88 -27.74
C GLY A 14 -50.06 79.42 -27.06
N ALA A 15 -50.13 79.23 -25.79
CA ALA A 15 -49.01 78.53 -25.06
C ALA A 15 -49.06 77.07 -25.50
N CYS A 16 -48.14 76.68 -26.40
CA CYS A 16 -47.77 75.31 -26.61
C CYS A 16 -47.02 74.86 -25.32
N ALA A 17 -47.74 74.24 -24.41
CA ALA A 17 -47.09 73.44 -23.40
C ALA A 17 -46.56 72.21 -24.09
N GLU A 18 -45.23 72.12 -24.25
CA GLU A 18 -44.57 70.86 -24.61
C GLU A 18 -44.90 69.89 -23.50
N PRO A 19 -45.33 68.65 -23.82
CA PRO A 19 -45.45 67.63 -22.78
C PRO A 19 -44.04 67.36 -22.17
N VAL A 20 -43.87 67.67 -20.93
CA VAL A 20 -42.72 67.26 -20.19
C VAL A 20 -42.71 65.73 -20.21
N ASP A 21 -41.85 65.18 -21.02
CA ASP A 21 -41.58 63.72 -20.96
C ASP A 21 -40.93 63.45 -19.65
N VAL A 22 -41.73 63.08 -18.65
CA VAL A 22 -41.23 62.66 -17.36
C VAL A 22 -40.67 61.28 -17.59
N GLU A 23 -39.30 61.19 -17.72
CA GLU A 23 -38.64 59.90 -17.71
C GLU A 23 -39.17 59.10 -16.50
N PRO A 24 -39.64 57.88 -16.74
CA PRO A 24 -40.15 57.06 -15.64
C PRO A 24 -39.04 56.83 -14.65
N MET A 25 -39.27 57.15 -13.39
CA MET A 25 -38.32 57.02 -12.27
C MET A 25 -37.95 55.55 -12.03
N TYR A 26 -38.55 54.65 -12.76
CA TYR A 26 -38.36 53.20 -12.61
C TYR A 26 -38.18 52.56 -14.00
N ASP A 27 -37.16 51.74 -14.12
CA ASP A 27 -37.02 50.80 -15.23
C ASP A 27 -38.04 49.68 -15.06
N THR A 28 -38.88 49.53 -16.06
CA THR A 28 -39.86 48.43 -16.09
C THR A 28 -39.38 47.37 -17.06
N ALA A 29 -39.37 46.14 -16.59
CA ALA A 29 -39.11 44.95 -17.39
C ALA A 29 -40.36 44.11 -17.51
N ASP A 30 -40.58 43.55 -18.68
CA ASP A 30 -41.68 42.62 -18.90
C ASP A 30 -41.47 41.32 -18.08
N VAL A 31 -42.53 40.82 -17.50
CA VAL A 31 -42.51 39.55 -16.77
C VAL A 31 -42.57 38.41 -17.78
N GLU A 32 -41.43 37.77 -17.96
CA GLU A 32 -41.34 36.59 -18.80
C GLU A 32 -41.21 35.32 -17.93
N ARG A 33 -41.88 34.25 -18.37
CA ARG A 33 -41.61 32.92 -17.82
C ARG A 33 -40.47 32.29 -18.56
N ARG A 34 -39.31 32.13 -17.89
CA ARG A 34 -38.18 31.43 -18.46
C ARG A 34 -37.72 30.32 -17.53
N THR A 35 -37.19 29.25 -18.10
CA THR A 35 -36.56 28.20 -17.32
C THR A 35 -35.24 28.73 -16.75
N LEU A 36 -35.08 28.66 -15.44
CA LEU A 36 -33.83 28.97 -14.77
C LEU A 36 -33.05 27.66 -14.57
N GLU A 37 -31.95 27.49 -15.28
CA GLU A 37 -31.00 26.43 -15.03
C GLU A 37 -30.01 26.90 -13.98
N VAL A 38 -30.04 26.25 -12.81
CA VAL A 38 -29.08 26.49 -11.74
C VAL A 38 -28.01 25.42 -11.85
N ALA A 39 -26.84 25.79 -12.39
CA ALA A 39 -25.68 24.93 -12.38
C ALA A 39 -24.88 25.17 -11.10
N VAL A 40 -24.71 24.13 -10.30
CA VAL A 40 -23.83 24.13 -9.12
C VAL A 40 -22.59 23.36 -9.49
N SER A 41 -21.45 24.05 -9.56
CA SER A 41 -20.13 23.40 -9.71
C SER A 41 -19.49 23.24 -8.33
N SER A 42 -19.06 22.02 -8.03
CA SER A 42 -18.30 21.72 -6.83
C SER A 42 -16.95 21.15 -7.27
N ALA A 43 -15.87 21.63 -6.62
CA ALA A 43 -14.56 21.02 -6.78
C ALA A 43 -14.42 19.93 -5.71
N GLY A 44 -13.93 18.75 -6.10
CA GLY A 44 -13.67 17.64 -5.21
C GLY A 44 -12.40 16.93 -5.66
N ILE A 45 -11.76 16.23 -4.70
CA ILE A 45 -10.60 15.37 -4.97
C ILE A 45 -11.11 13.94 -5.10
N VAL A 46 -10.68 13.27 -6.17
CA VAL A 46 -10.96 11.84 -6.36
C VAL A 46 -9.87 11.05 -5.67
N GLU A 47 -10.25 10.24 -4.69
CA GLU A 47 -9.34 9.40 -3.93
C GLU A 47 -9.77 7.93 -4.05
N PRO A 48 -8.80 6.98 -4.08
CA PRO A 48 -9.13 5.56 -4.00
C PRO A 48 -9.76 5.23 -2.64
N LEU A 49 -10.61 4.22 -2.61
CA LEU A 49 -11.29 3.79 -1.38
C LEU A 49 -10.29 3.21 -0.36
N ALA A 50 -9.27 2.52 -0.83
CA ALA A 50 -8.22 1.94 0.00
C ALA A 50 -6.86 2.08 -0.68
N THR A 51 -5.85 2.40 0.11
CA THR A 51 -4.45 2.47 -0.31
C THR A 51 -3.61 1.55 0.57
N VAL A 52 -2.74 0.76 -0.03
CA VAL A 52 -1.84 -0.16 0.66
C VAL A 52 -0.40 0.28 0.45
N GLU A 53 0.31 0.52 1.55
CA GLU A 53 1.75 0.76 1.53
C GLU A 53 2.49 -0.58 1.56
N VAL A 54 3.29 -0.85 0.53
CA VAL A 54 4.17 -2.02 0.48
C VAL A 54 5.53 -1.63 1.03
N LYS A 55 5.89 -2.23 2.16
CA LYS A 55 7.16 -2.02 2.85
C LYS A 55 8.05 -3.25 2.69
N SER A 56 9.37 -3.05 2.68
CA SER A 56 10.31 -4.17 2.64
C SER A 56 10.27 -4.96 3.92
N LYS A 57 10.19 -6.29 3.82
CA LYS A 57 10.40 -7.22 4.93
C LYS A 57 11.87 -7.63 5.07
N ALA A 58 12.62 -7.62 3.96
CA ALA A 58 14.05 -7.91 3.93
C ALA A 58 14.89 -6.63 3.86
N SER A 59 16.14 -6.71 4.31
CA SER A 59 17.15 -5.66 4.15
C SER A 59 18.16 -6.08 3.09
N GLY A 60 18.60 -5.13 2.27
CA GLY A 60 19.60 -5.36 1.24
C GLY A 60 19.56 -4.34 0.12
N GLU A 61 20.34 -4.57 -0.92
CA GLU A 61 20.36 -3.78 -2.15
C GLU A 61 19.23 -4.23 -3.08
N VAL A 62 18.50 -3.29 -3.66
CA VAL A 62 17.48 -3.54 -4.67
C VAL A 62 18.17 -3.87 -6.00
N LEU A 63 18.03 -5.11 -6.46
CA LEU A 63 18.61 -5.54 -7.74
C LEU A 63 17.76 -5.09 -8.93
N ASP A 64 16.46 -5.35 -8.85
CA ASP A 64 15.53 -5.07 -9.93
C ASP A 64 14.23 -4.47 -9.38
N VAL A 65 13.68 -3.49 -10.10
CA VAL A 65 12.33 -2.97 -9.94
C VAL A 65 11.58 -3.22 -11.25
N LEU A 66 10.60 -4.12 -11.23
CA LEU A 66 9.92 -4.65 -12.42
C LEU A 66 8.64 -3.89 -12.79
N ILE A 67 8.30 -2.88 -12.00
CA ILE A 67 7.04 -2.13 -12.14
C ILE A 67 7.31 -0.63 -12.14
N GLU A 68 6.39 0.13 -12.74
CA GLU A 68 6.41 1.59 -12.76
C GLU A 68 5.13 2.18 -12.16
N THR A 69 5.18 3.48 -11.86
CA THR A 69 4.00 4.22 -11.42
C THR A 69 2.96 4.26 -12.53
N GLY A 70 1.74 3.85 -12.24
CA GLY A 70 0.63 3.72 -13.19
C GLY A 70 0.39 2.29 -13.68
N ASP A 71 1.30 1.35 -13.41
CA ASP A 71 1.13 -0.05 -13.79
C ASP A 71 0.02 -0.72 -12.98
N GLN A 72 -0.76 -1.54 -13.65
CA GLN A 72 -1.73 -2.43 -13.03
C GLN A 72 -1.08 -3.78 -12.76
N VAL A 73 -1.13 -4.25 -11.52
CA VAL A 73 -0.54 -5.50 -11.07
C VAL A 73 -1.58 -6.41 -10.42
N GLU A 74 -1.43 -7.71 -10.62
CA GLU A 74 -2.24 -8.74 -9.98
C GLU A 74 -1.61 -9.15 -8.64
N GLU A 75 -2.43 -9.59 -7.69
CA GLU A 75 -1.96 -10.16 -6.42
C GLU A 75 -0.96 -11.29 -6.66
N GLY A 76 0.16 -11.29 -5.92
CA GLY A 76 1.25 -12.25 -6.03
C GLY A 76 2.27 -11.96 -7.14
N SER A 77 2.04 -10.97 -8.02
CA SER A 77 3.02 -10.56 -9.04
C SER A 77 4.31 -10.05 -8.41
N LEU A 78 5.47 -10.44 -8.95
CA LEU A 78 6.77 -9.97 -8.50
C LEU A 78 6.98 -8.52 -8.91
N MET A 79 7.27 -7.66 -7.94
CA MET A 79 7.44 -6.22 -8.15
C MET A 79 8.88 -5.76 -7.98
N VAL A 80 9.53 -6.20 -6.90
CA VAL A 80 10.90 -5.81 -6.56
C VAL A 80 11.69 -7.05 -6.14
N ARG A 81 12.97 -7.09 -6.53
CA ARG A 81 13.92 -8.12 -6.11
C ARG A 81 15.06 -7.50 -5.32
N ILE A 82 15.27 -8.00 -4.11
CA ILE A 82 16.37 -7.65 -3.23
C ILE A 82 17.48 -8.69 -3.36
N ASP A 83 18.73 -8.31 -3.11
CA ASP A 83 19.88 -9.22 -3.14
C ASP A 83 19.75 -10.35 -2.10
N PRO A 84 19.57 -11.61 -2.55
CA PRO A 84 19.34 -12.73 -1.66
C PRO A 84 20.63 -13.39 -1.14
N ARG A 85 21.82 -12.93 -1.53
CA ARG A 85 23.09 -13.65 -1.27
C ARG A 85 23.31 -13.93 0.20
N ILE A 86 23.10 -12.96 1.08
CA ILE A 86 23.32 -13.10 2.53
C ILE A 86 22.32 -14.08 3.12
N VAL A 87 21.04 -13.95 2.81
CA VAL A 87 19.99 -14.81 3.36
C VAL A 87 20.07 -16.23 2.81
N ARG A 88 20.49 -16.43 1.55
CA ARG A 88 20.79 -17.77 0.99
C ARG A 88 21.95 -18.46 1.69
N ASN A 89 23.01 -17.73 2.02
CA ASN A 89 24.12 -18.27 2.81
C ASN A 89 23.66 -18.70 4.20
N ARG A 90 22.78 -17.91 4.84
CA ARG A 90 22.20 -18.26 6.12
C ARG A 90 21.29 -19.50 6.05
N LEU A 91 20.51 -19.63 4.98
CA LEU A 91 19.73 -20.84 4.72
C LEU A 91 20.64 -22.07 4.58
N ALA A 92 21.71 -21.98 3.78
CA ALA A 92 22.65 -23.07 3.62
C ALA A 92 23.34 -23.47 4.94
N GLN A 93 23.64 -22.50 5.81
CA GLN A 93 24.17 -22.76 7.16
C GLN A 93 23.13 -23.49 8.00
N SER A 94 21.88 -23.02 8.08
CA SER A 94 20.81 -23.65 8.83
C SER A 94 20.52 -25.08 8.34
N ASP A 95 20.56 -25.31 7.01
CA ASP A 95 20.42 -26.65 6.43
C ASP A 95 21.56 -27.60 6.88
N ALA A 96 22.79 -27.10 6.96
CA ALA A 96 23.91 -27.90 7.48
C ALA A 96 23.74 -28.24 8.95
N GLU A 97 23.27 -27.27 9.76
CA GLU A 97 22.96 -27.49 11.18
C GLU A 97 21.85 -28.52 11.37
N LEU A 98 20.79 -28.48 10.56
CA LEU A 98 19.72 -29.49 10.58
C LEU A 98 20.25 -30.87 10.24
N LYS A 99 21.07 -31.02 9.19
CA LYS A 99 21.71 -32.31 8.86
C LYS A 99 22.54 -32.85 10.00
N ALA A 100 23.34 -32.00 10.66
CA ALA A 100 24.12 -32.40 11.84
C ALA A 100 23.24 -32.84 13.02
N ALA A 101 22.12 -32.14 13.27
CA ALA A 101 21.17 -32.51 14.32
C ALA A 101 20.49 -33.86 14.02
N ILE A 102 20.09 -34.10 12.75
CA ILE A 102 19.54 -35.41 12.33
C ILE A 102 20.52 -36.53 12.57
N SER A 103 21.78 -36.35 12.18
CA SER A 103 22.84 -37.37 12.40
C SER A 103 23.06 -37.65 13.91
N ARG A 104 23.06 -36.61 14.76
CA ARG A 104 23.13 -36.77 16.22
C ARG A 104 21.97 -37.60 16.76
N ARG A 105 20.73 -37.28 16.30
CA ARG A 105 19.53 -38.03 16.69
C ARG A 105 19.64 -39.52 16.28
N GLU A 106 20.12 -39.81 15.05
CA GLU A 106 20.30 -41.19 14.58
C GLU A 106 21.33 -41.97 15.42
N ILE A 107 22.46 -41.32 15.81
CA ILE A 107 23.44 -41.88 16.70
C ILE A 107 22.82 -42.18 18.09
N ALA A 108 22.09 -41.20 18.67
CA ALA A 108 21.44 -41.36 19.95
C ALA A 108 20.37 -42.48 19.92
N ALA A 109 19.58 -42.56 18.83
CA ALA A 109 18.60 -43.63 18.66
C ALA A 109 19.24 -45.00 18.56
N THR A 110 20.35 -45.13 17.83
CA THR A 110 21.12 -46.37 17.72
C THR A 110 21.73 -46.77 19.08
N GLN A 111 22.28 -45.78 19.83
CA GLN A 111 22.83 -45.99 21.15
C GLN A 111 21.76 -46.46 22.15
N LYS A 112 20.59 -45.80 22.20
CA LYS A 112 19.45 -46.23 23.00
C LYS A 112 19.07 -47.67 22.73
N LYS A 113 18.90 -48.06 21.44
CA LYS A 113 18.56 -49.44 21.05
C LYS A 113 19.62 -50.46 21.53
N ARG A 114 20.91 -50.11 21.47
CA ARG A 114 22.00 -50.93 21.94
C ARG A 114 21.93 -51.11 23.47
N VAL A 115 21.76 -50.00 24.22
CA VAL A 115 21.64 -50.02 25.68
C VAL A 115 20.43 -50.84 26.12
N GLU A 116 19.27 -50.69 25.45
CA GLU A 116 18.07 -51.46 25.70
C GLU A 116 18.29 -52.97 25.58
N SER A 117 19.03 -53.41 24.54
CA SER A 117 19.40 -54.84 24.40
C SER A 117 20.35 -55.32 25.51
N LEU A 118 21.28 -54.50 25.99
CA LEU A 118 22.21 -54.83 27.04
C LEU A 118 21.55 -54.87 28.42
N VAL A 119 20.59 -53.99 28.68
CA VAL A 119 19.76 -54.03 29.90
C VAL A 119 18.90 -55.28 29.91
N GLY A 120 18.28 -55.64 28.76
CA GLY A 120 17.51 -56.87 28.61
C GLY A 120 18.31 -58.14 28.89
N ASN A 121 19.64 -58.13 28.68
CA ASN A 121 20.57 -59.21 28.97
C ASN A 121 21.16 -59.12 30.36
N GLY A 122 20.79 -58.15 31.20
CA GLY A 122 21.32 -57.96 32.58
C GLY A 122 22.72 -57.36 32.64
N THR A 123 23.30 -56.87 31.55
CA THR A 123 24.67 -56.34 31.47
C THR A 123 24.76 -54.87 31.90
N LEU A 124 23.69 -54.07 31.65
CA LEU A 124 23.56 -52.67 32.03
C LEU A 124 22.40 -52.46 32.98
N THR A 125 22.37 -51.30 33.63
CA THR A 125 21.31 -50.93 34.59
C THR A 125 20.15 -50.21 33.92
N GLN A 126 19.01 -50.17 34.61
CA GLN A 126 17.85 -49.38 34.15
C GLN A 126 18.17 -47.88 34.03
N SER A 127 19.05 -47.36 34.93
CA SER A 127 19.52 -45.99 34.89
C SER A 127 20.28 -45.65 33.58
N ASP A 128 21.04 -46.62 33.03
CA ASP A 128 21.75 -46.44 31.77
C ASP A 128 20.74 -46.28 30.60
N LEU A 129 19.64 -47.03 30.65
CA LEU A 129 18.57 -46.92 29.64
C LEU A 129 17.83 -45.59 29.75
N GLU A 130 17.55 -45.13 30.97
CA GLU A 130 16.94 -43.83 31.21
C GLU A 130 17.82 -42.68 30.68
N GLN A 131 19.15 -42.76 30.92
CA GLN A 131 20.12 -41.79 30.38
C GLN A 131 20.14 -41.80 28.84
N ALA A 132 20.21 -42.96 28.20
CA ALA A 132 20.18 -43.07 26.74
C ALA A 132 18.86 -42.58 26.15
N SER A 133 17.75 -42.74 26.88
CA SER A 133 16.46 -42.20 26.49
C SER A 133 16.38 -40.68 26.57
N LEU A 134 17.00 -40.10 27.63
CA LEU A 134 17.14 -38.65 27.79
C LEU A 134 18.01 -38.04 26.66
N ASP A 135 19.13 -38.71 26.33
CA ASP A 135 20.04 -38.28 25.27
C ASP A 135 19.32 -38.27 23.91
N LEU A 136 18.49 -39.28 23.60
CA LEU A 136 17.68 -39.32 22.42
C LEU A 136 16.64 -38.17 22.41
N ALA A 137 15.92 -37.95 23.50
CA ALA A 137 14.94 -36.87 23.61
C ALA A 137 15.59 -35.48 23.40
N ASN A 138 16.79 -35.28 23.96
CA ASN A 138 17.54 -34.05 23.74
C ASN A 138 17.96 -33.87 22.26
N ALA A 139 18.40 -34.94 21.61
CA ALA A 139 18.77 -34.93 20.22
C ALA A 139 17.52 -34.66 19.29
N GLU A 140 16.37 -35.23 19.63
CA GLU A 140 15.10 -34.96 18.94
C GLU A 140 14.68 -33.49 19.09
N ALA A 141 14.80 -32.92 20.30
CA ALA A 141 14.53 -31.50 20.51
C ALA A 141 15.45 -30.59 19.66
N GLN A 142 16.74 -30.98 19.53
CA GLN A 142 17.69 -30.24 18.66
C GLN A 142 17.29 -30.31 17.18
N VAL A 143 16.78 -31.45 16.69
CA VAL A 143 16.25 -31.54 15.30
C VAL A 143 15.08 -30.60 15.08
N VAL A 144 14.15 -30.54 16.05
CA VAL A 144 12.99 -29.61 15.95
C VAL A 144 13.48 -28.16 15.92
N ALA A 145 14.39 -27.76 16.79
CA ALA A 145 14.95 -26.42 16.85
C ALA A 145 15.68 -26.06 15.54
N ALA A 146 16.50 -26.97 15.00
CA ALA A 146 17.21 -26.77 13.76
C ALA A 146 16.24 -26.68 12.54
N ARG A 147 15.16 -27.45 12.54
CA ARG A 147 14.11 -27.39 11.50
C ARG A 147 13.42 -26.02 11.49
N VAL A 148 13.09 -25.47 12.65
CA VAL A 148 12.52 -24.13 12.78
C VAL A 148 13.51 -23.07 12.27
N SER A 149 14.82 -23.25 12.55
CA SER A 149 15.85 -22.34 12.03
C SER A 149 15.92 -22.34 10.49
N VAL A 150 15.82 -23.51 9.85
CA VAL A 150 15.75 -23.62 8.37
C VAL A 150 14.51 -22.93 7.83
N GLU A 151 13.35 -23.14 8.45
CA GLU A 151 12.10 -22.52 8.01
C GLU A 151 12.16 -20.99 8.10
N ASN A 152 12.67 -20.45 9.20
CA ASN A 152 12.88 -19.01 9.33
C ASN A 152 13.86 -18.46 8.29
N ALA A 153 14.93 -19.20 7.98
CA ALA A 153 15.87 -18.81 6.96
C ALA A 153 15.26 -18.87 5.53
N ARG A 154 14.35 -19.81 5.29
CA ARG A 154 13.61 -19.91 4.02
C ARG A 154 12.65 -18.73 3.86
N ILE A 155 11.89 -18.39 4.89
CA ILE A 155 11.02 -17.20 4.89
C ILE A 155 11.83 -15.94 4.58
N ALA A 156 13.02 -15.81 5.18
CA ALA A 156 13.89 -14.66 4.91
C ALA A 156 14.39 -14.59 3.45
N VAL A 157 14.55 -15.74 2.78
CA VAL A 157 14.85 -15.79 1.34
C VAL A 157 13.62 -15.40 0.53
N ASP A 158 12.44 -15.90 0.85
CA ASP A 158 11.19 -15.57 0.15
C ASP A 158 10.84 -14.09 0.31
N ASP A 159 11.14 -13.48 1.46
CA ASP A 159 10.95 -12.05 1.72
C ASP A 159 11.87 -11.14 0.88
N THR A 160 12.87 -11.67 0.15
CA THR A 160 13.66 -10.88 -0.82
C THR A 160 12.95 -10.65 -2.15
N ASP A 161 11.95 -11.45 -2.47
CA ASP A 161 11.09 -11.29 -3.64
C ASP A 161 9.79 -10.60 -3.21
N ILE A 162 9.74 -9.28 -3.38
CA ILE A 162 8.58 -8.48 -2.97
C ILE A 162 7.45 -8.66 -3.99
N ARG A 163 6.31 -9.15 -3.54
CA ARG A 163 5.12 -9.41 -4.35
C ARG A 163 3.97 -8.51 -3.98
N ALA A 164 3.08 -8.28 -4.94
CA ALA A 164 1.86 -7.49 -4.76
C ALA A 164 0.93 -8.15 -3.73
N PRO A 165 0.57 -7.45 -2.64
CA PRO A 165 -0.36 -7.98 -1.63
C PRO A 165 -1.82 -7.95 -2.08
N ILE A 166 -2.16 -7.16 -3.06
CA ILE A 166 -3.50 -7.01 -3.65
C ILE A 166 -3.37 -6.80 -5.16
N THR A 167 -4.45 -7.05 -5.88
CA THR A 167 -4.60 -6.58 -7.27
C THR A 167 -4.93 -5.09 -7.25
N GLY A 168 -4.23 -4.27 -8.04
CA GLY A 168 -4.45 -2.82 -8.07
C GLY A 168 -3.43 -2.09 -8.94
N THR A 169 -3.44 -0.76 -8.84
CA THR A 169 -2.55 0.14 -9.60
C THR A 169 -1.50 0.74 -8.68
N ILE A 170 -0.28 0.85 -9.16
CA ILE A 170 0.83 1.51 -8.46
C ILE A 170 0.64 3.04 -8.53
N ILE A 171 0.41 3.68 -7.37
CA ILE A 171 0.23 5.13 -7.30
C ILE A 171 1.57 5.84 -7.17
N ASN A 172 2.47 5.29 -6.36
CA ASN A 172 3.77 5.90 -6.06
C ASN A 172 4.84 4.83 -5.86
N LYS A 173 6.03 5.07 -6.41
CA LYS A 173 7.20 4.18 -6.35
C LYS A 173 8.44 5.00 -6.00
N PRO A 174 8.72 5.24 -4.70
CA PRO A 174 9.93 5.97 -4.28
C PRO A 174 11.21 5.14 -4.36
N VAL A 175 11.12 3.80 -4.51
CA VAL A 175 12.29 2.91 -4.57
C VAL A 175 12.92 2.88 -5.96
N GLU A 176 14.25 2.83 -6.01
CA GLU A 176 15.04 2.74 -7.24
C GLU A 176 16.01 1.56 -7.19
N THR A 177 16.39 1.04 -8.36
CA THR A 177 17.41 -0.01 -8.51
C THR A 177 18.77 0.48 -8.00
N GLY A 178 19.46 -0.36 -7.23
CA GLY A 178 20.74 -0.01 -6.57
C GLY A 178 20.57 0.66 -5.20
N GLN A 179 19.36 0.97 -4.78
CA GLN A 179 19.10 1.53 -3.45
C GLN A 179 19.26 0.47 -2.37
N VAL A 180 19.86 0.83 -1.24
CA VAL A 180 19.91 -0.03 -0.05
C VAL A 180 18.69 0.25 0.83
N ILE A 181 17.95 -0.79 1.18
CA ILE A 181 16.72 -0.72 1.97
C ILE A 181 16.84 -1.49 3.28
N SER A 182 16.05 -1.09 4.26
CA SER A 182 16.01 -1.70 5.60
C SER A 182 14.66 -2.32 5.89
N SER A 183 14.67 -3.44 6.62
CA SER A 183 13.44 -4.09 7.12
C SER A 183 12.93 -3.42 8.40
N PRO A 184 11.64 -3.58 8.75
CA PRO A 184 11.06 -3.06 9.99
C PRO A 184 11.70 -3.65 11.26
N THR A 185 12.33 -4.82 11.17
CA THR A 185 13.01 -5.46 12.29
C THR A 185 14.37 -4.85 12.62
N GLN A 186 14.94 -4.07 11.69
CA GLN A 186 16.23 -3.40 11.85
C GLN A 186 16.12 -1.88 11.97
N ASP A 187 14.96 -1.32 11.61
CA ASP A 187 14.72 0.12 11.62
C ASP A 187 13.54 0.48 12.53
N PHE A 188 13.78 1.35 13.52
CA PHE A 188 12.74 1.87 14.42
C PHE A 188 11.68 2.71 13.66
N ALA A 189 11.96 3.17 12.45
CA ALA A 189 11.03 3.91 11.59
C ALA A 189 10.03 3.02 10.84
N GLY A 190 10.06 1.70 11.04
CA GLY A 190 9.05 0.79 10.48
C GLY A 190 9.35 0.28 9.07
N GLY A 191 10.63 0.31 8.66
CA GLY A 191 11.10 -0.20 7.36
C GLY A 191 10.92 0.79 6.20
N THR A 192 11.65 0.54 5.11
CA THR A 192 11.60 1.37 3.90
C THR A 192 10.32 1.11 3.12
N MET A 193 9.56 2.17 2.83
CA MET A 193 8.41 2.10 1.93
C MET A 193 8.93 1.92 0.48
N LEU A 194 8.49 0.88 -0.19
CA LEU A 194 8.88 0.54 -1.54
C LEU A 194 7.93 1.14 -2.57
N MET A 195 6.63 1.03 -2.29
CA MET A 195 5.59 1.56 -3.17
C MET A 195 4.26 1.71 -2.46
N GLN A 196 3.37 2.40 -3.11
CA GLN A 196 1.99 2.58 -2.69
C GLN A 196 1.06 2.10 -3.80
N MET A 197 0.13 1.24 -3.43
CA MET A 197 -0.86 0.65 -4.33
C MET A 197 -2.27 1.04 -3.94
N ALA A 198 -3.16 1.13 -4.90
CA ALA A 198 -4.59 1.28 -4.64
C ALA A 198 -5.44 0.46 -5.59
N ASP A 199 -6.57 0.02 -5.08
CA ASP A 199 -7.66 -0.47 -5.91
C ASP A 199 -8.47 0.72 -6.43
N LEU A 200 -8.39 0.96 -7.74
CA LEU A 200 -9.10 2.03 -8.43
C LEU A 200 -10.46 1.58 -8.98
N SER A 201 -10.89 0.36 -8.71
CA SER A 201 -12.22 -0.13 -9.12
C SER A 201 -13.35 0.64 -8.44
N ALA A 202 -13.09 1.16 -7.24
CA ALA A 202 -13.98 2.03 -6.49
C ALA A 202 -13.23 3.28 -5.99
N VAL A 203 -13.79 4.45 -6.29
CA VAL A 203 -13.22 5.74 -5.88
C VAL A 203 -14.25 6.54 -5.08
N GLN A 204 -13.79 7.40 -4.20
CA GLN A 204 -14.60 8.36 -3.45
C GLN A 204 -14.23 9.79 -3.84
N ILE A 205 -15.22 10.69 -3.77
CA ILE A 205 -15.01 12.13 -3.98
C ILE A 205 -15.15 12.82 -2.62
N ARG A 206 -14.14 13.59 -2.26
CA ARG A 206 -14.13 14.45 -1.07
C ARG A 206 -14.01 15.92 -1.43
#